data_05dfad85eac76ff9deae498ec1b9d33e
#
_entry.id   05dfad85eac76ff9deae498ec1b9d33e
#
_cell.length_a   1.000
_cell.length_b   1.000
_cell.length_c   1.000
_cell.angle_alpha   90.00
_cell.angle_beta   90.00
_cell.angle_gamma   90.00
#
_symmetry.space_group_name_H-M   'P 1'
#
loop_
_entity.id
_entity.type
_entity.pdbx_description
1 polymer ?
#
loop_
_entity_poly.entity_id
_entity_poly.type
_entity_poly.pdbx_seq_one_letter_code
_entity_poly.pdbx_strand_id
1 'polypeptide(L)'
;VYKRQALDYGAEISRLVDCKAALVAEGLSAIACGAFNVRSAGRPYLNTTPIGRAVTGTLLVRAMHTDGVSIWGDGSTYKGNDIERFYRYGLLANPQLRIYKPWLDENFVAELGGRDEMSAWLTAHNLPYRDSKEKAYSTDANIWGATHEAKKLESLHVSIESVDPIMGVKFWDPDVKICLLYTSDAADEEDS
;
A
#
# COMPACT_ATOMS: atom_id res chain seq x y z
N VAL A 1 11.69 5.25 10.53
CA VAL A 1 10.77 4.94 11.63
C VAL A 1 10.39 3.46 11.61
N TYR A 2 9.75 2.95 10.56
CA TYR A 2 9.25 1.56 10.50
C TYR A 2 10.34 0.49 10.65
N LYS A 3 11.54 0.72 10.10
CA LYS A 3 12.66 -0.22 10.21
C LYS A 3 13.08 -0.46 11.65
N ARG A 4 13.15 0.60 12.46
CA ARG A 4 13.48 0.51 13.90
C ARG A 4 12.34 -0.16 14.66
N GLN A 5 11.11 0.21 14.38
CA GLN A 5 9.94 -0.37 15.03
C GLN A 5 9.85 -1.89 14.87
N ALA A 6 10.18 -2.42 13.68
CA ALA A 6 10.19 -3.87 13.47
C ALA A 6 11.20 -4.58 14.39
N LEU A 7 12.39 -3.98 14.57
CA LEU A 7 13.41 -4.51 15.51
C LEU A 7 12.94 -4.40 16.95
N ASP A 8 12.32 -3.29 17.33
CA ASP A 8 11.76 -3.08 18.67
C ASP A 8 10.66 -4.09 19.01
N TYR A 9 9.99 -4.64 17.98
CA TYR A 9 8.98 -5.70 18.13
C TYR A 9 9.54 -7.12 18.02
N GLY A 10 10.86 -7.27 17.99
CA GLY A 10 11.53 -8.56 18.05
C GLY A 10 11.89 -9.18 16.70
N ALA A 11 11.80 -8.42 15.60
CA ALA A 11 12.32 -8.90 14.32
C ALA A 11 13.85 -9.00 14.39
N GLU A 12 14.41 -10.12 13.96
CA GLU A 12 15.87 -10.32 13.89
C GLU A 12 16.53 -9.42 12.86
N ILE A 13 15.87 -9.21 11.72
CA ILE A 13 16.35 -8.40 10.62
C ILE A 13 15.24 -7.46 10.15
N SER A 14 15.61 -6.21 9.90
CA SER A 14 14.72 -5.24 9.26
C SER A 14 15.42 -4.58 8.07
N ARG A 15 14.79 -4.66 6.92
CA ARG A 15 15.36 -4.21 5.65
C ARG A 15 14.42 -3.23 4.94
N LEU A 16 14.97 -2.18 4.38
CA LEU A 16 14.28 -1.28 3.46
C LEU A 16 14.71 -1.63 2.03
N VAL A 17 13.76 -2.03 1.22
CA VAL A 17 13.98 -2.34 -0.21
C VAL A 17 13.47 -1.15 -1.04
N ASP A 18 14.36 -0.55 -1.85
CA ASP A 18 13.96 0.49 -2.79
C ASP A 18 13.24 -0.14 -3.98
N CYS A 19 11.96 0.21 -4.12
CA CYS A 19 11.10 -0.30 -5.19
C CYS A 19 10.83 0.71 -6.31
N LYS A 20 11.40 1.92 -6.27
CA LYS A 20 11.05 3.01 -7.19
C LYS A 20 11.25 2.63 -8.65
N ALA A 21 12.44 2.17 -9.01
CA ALA A 21 12.74 1.79 -10.40
C ALA A 21 11.84 0.65 -10.91
N ALA A 22 11.60 -0.36 -10.07
CA ALA A 22 10.69 -1.46 -10.42
C ALA A 22 9.25 -0.97 -10.58
N LEU A 23 8.79 -0.06 -9.73
CA LEU A 23 7.44 0.50 -9.79
C LEU A 23 7.24 1.40 -11.02
N VAL A 24 8.28 2.14 -11.42
CA VAL A 24 8.26 2.92 -12.68
C VAL A 24 8.14 1.99 -13.88
N ALA A 25 8.99 0.97 -13.97
CA ALA A 25 9.00 0.04 -15.09
C ALA A 25 7.67 -0.71 -15.23
N GLU A 26 7.12 -1.19 -14.12
CA GLU A 26 5.83 -1.89 -14.10
C GLU A 26 4.67 -0.96 -14.49
N GLY A 27 4.67 0.27 -14.00
CA GLY A 27 3.66 1.27 -14.36
C GLY A 27 3.71 1.65 -15.83
N LEU A 28 4.91 1.85 -16.41
CA LEU A 28 5.06 2.11 -17.84
C LEU A 28 4.55 0.94 -18.68
N SER A 29 4.83 -0.29 -18.29
CA SER A 29 4.31 -1.50 -18.93
C SER A 29 2.78 -1.57 -18.86
N ALA A 30 2.22 -1.23 -17.70
CA ALA A 30 0.77 -1.17 -17.51
C ALA A 30 0.11 -0.10 -18.40
N ILE A 31 0.73 1.07 -18.54
CA ILE A 31 0.26 2.12 -19.46
C ILE A 31 0.30 1.63 -20.91
N ALA A 32 1.43 1.05 -21.32
CA ALA A 32 1.63 0.60 -22.69
C ALA A 32 0.61 -0.47 -23.13
N CYS A 33 0.19 -1.35 -22.22
CA CYS A 33 -0.82 -2.37 -22.53
C CYS A 33 -2.27 -1.95 -22.17
N GLY A 34 -2.49 -0.71 -21.75
CA GLY A 34 -3.81 -0.21 -21.39
C GLY A 34 -4.41 -0.82 -20.11
N ALA A 35 -3.58 -1.37 -19.23
CA ALA A 35 -4.02 -2.07 -18.01
C ALA A 35 -4.75 -1.17 -17.01
N PHE A 36 -4.65 0.16 -17.13
CA PHE A 36 -5.43 1.11 -16.33
C PHE A 36 -6.87 1.29 -16.80
N ASN A 37 -7.25 0.75 -17.97
CA ASN A 37 -8.61 0.82 -18.50
C ASN A 37 -9.52 -0.22 -17.84
N VAL A 38 -9.57 -0.24 -16.53
CA VAL A 38 -10.46 -1.11 -15.76
C VAL A 38 -11.87 -0.51 -15.74
N ARG A 39 -12.88 -1.36 -15.89
CA ARG A 39 -14.29 -0.96 -15.73
C ARG A 39 -14.89 -1.68 -14.52
N SER A 40 -15.52 -0.91 -13.65
CA SER A 40 -16.31 -1.44 -12.55
C SER A 40 -17.74 -0.91 -12.65
N ALA A 41 -18.71 -1.79 -12.65
CA ALA A 41 -20.14 -1.44 -12.83
C ALA A 41 -20.39 -0.53 -14.06
N GLY A 42 -19.68 -0.79 -15.17
CA GLY A 42 -19.81 -0.03 -16.42
C GLY A 42 -19.09 1.32 -16.45
N ARG A 43 -18.43 1.73 -15.38
CA ARG A 43 -17.69 3.00 -15.28
C ARG A 43 -16.18 2.76 -15.31
N PRO A 44 -15.40 3.69 -15.91
CA PRO A 44 -13.94 3.64 -15.79
C PRO A 44 -13.53 3.70 -14.32
N TYR A 45 -12.62 2.83 -13.94
CA TYR A 45 -12.06 2.79 -12.59
C TYR A 45 -10.55 2.73 -12.68
N LEU A 46 -9.90 3.82 -12.28
CA LEU A 46 -8.46 3.94 -12.28
C LEU A 46 -7.93 3.57 -10.89
N ASN A 47 -7.26 2.43 -10.79
CA ASN A 47 -6.67 1.98 -9.53
C ASN A 47 -5.23 1.51 -9.75
N THR A 48 -4.30 2.21 -9.12
CA THR A 48 -2.86 1.93 -9.23
C THR A 48 -2.33 1.06 -8.08
N THR A 49 -3.14 0.79 -7.07
CA THR A 49 -2.79 -0.05 -5.92
C THR A 49 -2.31 -1.46 -6.33
N PRO A 50 -2.95 -2.18 -7.27
CA PRO A 50 -2.51 -3.50 -7.70
C PRO A 50 -1.07 -3.54 -8.23
N ILE A 51 -0.63 -2.50 -8.94
CA ILE A 51 0.75 -2.39 -9.46
C ILE A 51 1.73 -2.32 -8.30
N GLY A 52 1.45 -1.47 -7.32
CA GLY A 52 2.26 -1.37 -6.10
C GLY A 52 2.36 -2.71 -5.37
N ARG A 53 1.27 -3.47 -5.29
CA ARG A 53 1.26 -4.79 -4.64
C ARG A 53 2.03 -5.84 -5.43
N ALA A 54 1.96 -5.82 -6.76
CA ALA A 54 2.73 -6.71 -7.62
C ALA A 54 4.25 -6.49 -7.43
N VAL A 55 4.68 -5.25 -7.47
CA VAL A 55 6.09 -4.88 -7.26
C VAL A 55 6.55 -5.24 -5.85
N THR A 56 5.78 -4.88 -4.83
CA THR A 56 6.11 -5.19 -3.43
C THR A 56 6.21 -6.71 -3.23
N GLY A 57 5.24 -7.47 -3.72
CA GLY A 57 5.23 -8.92 -3.60
C GLY A 57 6.44 -9.58 -4.27
N THR A 58 6.75 -9.17 -5.50
CA THR A 58 7.89 -9.70 -6.24
C THR A 58 9.22 -9.40 -5.55
N LEU A 59 9.41 -8.17 -5.08
CA LEU A 59 10.65 -7.77 -4.41
C LEU A 59 10.78 -8.42 -3.03
N LEU A 60 9.67 -8.62 -2.31
CA LEU A 60 9.66 -9.34 -1.05
C LEU A 60 10.10 -10.79 -1.25
N VAL A 61 9.52 -11.51 -2.22
CA VAL A 61 9.94 -12.88 -2.54
C VAL A 61 11.41 -12.96 -2.92
N ARG A 62 11.92 -11.98 -3.66
CA ARG A 62 13.35 -11.90 -3.99
C ARG A 62 14.21 -11.68 -2.74
N ALA A 63 13.80 -10.83 -1.83
CA ALA A 63 14.48 -10.62 -0.55
C ALA A 63 14.45 -11.89 0.31
N MET A 64 13.32 -12.58 0.39
CA MET A 64 13.17 -13.85 1.09
C MET A 64 14.11 -14.91 0.54
N HIS A 65 14.23 -15.02 -0.77
CA HIS A 65 15.18 -15.95 -1.41
C HIS A 65 16.63 -15.63 -0.99
N THR A 66 16.99 -14.34 -0.98
CA THR A 66 18.33 -13.91 -0.55
C THR A 66 18.62 -14.26 0.91
N ASP A 67 17.61 -14.17 1.76
CA ASP A 67 17.71 -14.44 3.20
C ASP A 67 17.52 -15.92 3.56
N GLY A 68 17.22 -16.78 2.58
CA GLY A 68 16.98 -18.20 2.79
C GLY A 68 15.70 -18.51 3.58
N VAL A 69 14.72 -17.61 3.57
CA VAL A 69 13.42 -17.79 4.25
C VAL A 69 12.34 -18.18 3.26
N SER A 70 11.42 -19.04 3.67
CA SER A 70 10.40 -19.64 2.80
C SER A 70 8.96 -19.37 3.22
N ILE A 71 8.75 -18.70 4.35
CA ILE A 71 7.42 -18.38 4.87
C ILE A 71 7.19 -16.88 4.77
N TRP A 72 6.16 -16.49 4.05
CA TRP A 72 5.67 -15.11 4.00
C TRP A 72 4.51 -14.95 4.95
N GLY A 73 4.60 -13.98 5.86
CA GLY A 73 3.48 -13.54 6.68
C GLY A 73 3.17 -12.08 6.41
N ASP A 74 1.91 -11.71 6.40
CA ASP A 74 1.47 -10.31 6.34
C ASP A 74 0.15 -10.09 7.06
N GLY A 75 -0.13 -8.85 7.44
CA GLY A 75 -1.31 -8.42 8.17
C GLY A 75 -2.54 -8.11 7.31
N SER A 76 -2.59 -8.58 6.06
CA SER A 76 -3.75 -8.35 5.20
C SER A 76 -5.01 -8.95 5.80
N THR A 77 -6.08 -8.15 5.91
CA THR A 77 -7.35 -8.59 6.48
C THR A 77 -8.20 -9.35 5.47
N TYR A 78 -9.02 -10.29 5.93
CA TYR A 78 -9.92 -11.09 5.06
C TYR A 78 -11.01 -10.27 4.35
N LYS A 79 -11.28 -9.05 4.81
CA LYS A 79 -12.25 -8.13 4.19
C LYS A 79 -11.65 -7.25 3.10
N GLY A 80 -10.32 -7.21 2.98
CA GLY A 80 -9.62 -6.38 2.01
C GLY A 80 -9.19 -7.13 0.77
N ASN A 81 -8.86 -6.39 -0.28
CA ASN A 81 -8.36 -6.96 -1.53
C ASN A 81 -6.90 -7.43 -1.45
N ASP A 82 -6.14 -6.90 -0.50
CA ASP A 82 -4.70 -7.14 -0.42
C ASP A 82 -4.35 -8.57 -0.02
N ILE A 83 -5.22 -9.23 0.76
CA ILE A 83 -5.01 -10.63 1.13
C ILE A 83 -4.89 -11.53 -0.11
N GLU A 84 -5.74 -11.28 -1.12
CA GLU A 84 -5.73 -12.02 -2.39
C GLU A 84 -4.60 -11.54 -3.31
N ARG A 85 -4.36 -10.23 -3.38
CA ARG A 85 -3.30 -9.65 -4.21
C ARG A 85 -1.93 -10.17 -3.81
N PHE A 86 -1.58 -10.14 -2.53
CA PHE A 86 -0.29 -10.63 -2.06
C PHE A 86 -0.16 -12.14 -2.18
N TYR A 87 -1.24 -12.89 -1.95
CA TYR A 87 -1.25 -14.34 -2.17
C TYR A 87 -0.92 -14.66 -3.63
N ARG A 88 -1.63 -14.04 -4.57
CA ARG A 88 -1.45 -14.25 -5.99
C ARG A 88 -0.06 -13.85 -6.49
N TYR A 89 0.37 -12.65 -6.17
CA TYR A 89 1.68 -12.17 -6.64
C TYR A 89 2.84 -12.91 -5.97
N GLY A 90 2.71 -13.30 -4.73
CA GLY A 90 3.69 -14.13 -4.05
C GLY A 90 3.87 -15.48 -4.74
N LEU A 91 2.77 -16.19 -5.03
CA LEU A 91 2.82 -17.49 -5.71
C LEU A 91 3.23 -17.40 -7.17
N LEU A 92 2.92 -16.30 -7.88
CA LEU A 92 3.44 -16.07 -9.22
C LEU A 92 4.96 -15.88 -9.22
N ALA A 93 5.51 -15.22 -8.21
CA ALA A 93 6.95 -15.04 -8.07
C ALA A 93 7.68 -16.30 -7.58
N ASN A 94 7.03 -17.09 -6.73
CA ASN A 94 7.54 -18.38 -6.25
C ASN A 94 6.38 -19.33 -5.92
N PRO A 95 6.07 -20.31 -6.79
CA PRO A 95 4.97 -21.26 -6.57
C PRO A 95 5.12 -22.14 -5.34
N GLN A 96 6.32 -22.23 -4.76
CA GLN A 96 6.60 -23.03 -3.58
C GLN A 96 6.55 -22.22 -2.26
N LEU A 97 6.19 -20.95 -2.37
CA LEU A 97 6.09 -20.07 -1.23
C LEU A 97 5.02 -20.54 -0.25
N ARG A 98 5.38 -20.60 1.01
CA ARG A 98 4.42 -20.85 2.10
C ARG A 98 3.91 -19.51 2.59
N ILE A 99 2.58 -19.31 2.55
CA ILE A 99 1.96 -18.04 2.94
C ILE A 99 1.16 -18.26 4.22
N TYR A 100 1.49 -17.49 5.27
CA TYR A 100 0.76 -17.45 6.52
C TYR A 100 -0.03 -16.13 6.60
N LYS A 101 -1.31 -16.24 6.82
CA LYS A 101 -2.24 -15.12 6.98
C LYS A 101 -2.84 -15.17 8.37
N PRO A 102 -2.36 -14.39 9.35
CA PRO A 102 -2.88 -14.39 10.71
C PRO A 102 -4.41 -14.20 10.76
N TRP A 103 -4.96 -13.34 9.92
CA TRP A 103 -6.40 -13.09 9.84
C TRP A 103 -7.25 -14.26 9.29
N LEU A 104 -6.62 -15.33 8.82
CA LEU A 104 -7.27 -16.61 8.46
C LEU A 104 -6.99 -17.71 9.49
N ASP A 105 -6.24 -17.42 10.53
CA ASP A 105 -5.95 -18.34 11.64
C ASP A 105 -6.98 -18.12 12.74
N GLU A 106 -7.80 -19.13 12.99
CA GLU A 106 -8.89 -19.06 13.98
C GLU A 106 -8.37 -18.77 15.39
N ASN A 107 -7.20 -19.31 15.76
CA ASN A 107 -6.61 -19.09 17.08
C ASN A 107 -6.13 -17.63 17.21
N PHE A 108 -5.48 -17.10 16.16
CA PHE A 108 -5.07 -15.71 16.14
C PHE A 108 -6.28 -14.77 16.23
N VAL A 109 -7.33 -15.06 15.47
CA VAL A 109 -8.55 -14.22 15.45
C VAL A 109 -9.30 -14.30 16.78
N ALA A 110 -9.31 -15.46 17.43
CA ALA A 110 -9.92 -15.61 18.75
C ALA A 110 -9.21 -14.80 19.85
N GLU A 111 -7.89 -14.66 19.76
CA GLU A 111 -7.08 -13.90 20.73
C GLU A 111 -6.96 -12.42 20.37
N LEU A 112 -6.74 -12.08 19.09
CA LEU A 112 -6.34 -10.76 18.63
C LEU A 112 -7.22 -10.24 17.48
N GLY A 113 -8.44 -10.72 17.35
CA GLY A 113 -9.32 -10.51 16.21
C GLY A 113 -9.89 -9.09 16.04
N GLY A 114 -9.61 -8.17 16.97
CA GLY A 114 -10.04 -6.79 16.91
C GLY A 114 -8.90 -5.79 17.18
N ARG A 115 -9.17 -4.53 16.87
CA ARG A 115 -8.20 -3.44 17.15
C ARG A 115 -8.03 -3.22 18.65
N ASP A 116 -9.11 -3.37 19.41
CA ASP A 116 -9.08 -3.14 20.84
C ASP A 116 -8.32 -4.28 21.54
N GLU A 117 -8.50 -5.52 21.11
CA GLU A 117 -7.76 -6.69 21.62
C GLU A 117 -6.26 -6.59 21.30
N MET A 118 -5.92 -6.22 20.06
CA MET A 118 -4.52 -5.99 19.68
C MET A 118 -3.88 -4.84 20.47
N SER A 119 -4.61 -3.75 20.69
CA SER A 119 -4.13 -2.62 21.48
C SER A 119 -3.90 -3.00 22.94
N ALA A 120 -4.81 -3.76 23.53
CA ALA A 120 -4.69 -4.27 24.89
C ALA A 120 -3.50 -5.21 25.02
N TRP A 121 -3.34 -6.11 24.06
CA TRP A 121 -2.22 -7.05 24.03
C TRP A 121 -0.86 -6.33 23.93
N LEU A 122 -0.72 -5.36 23.03
CA LEU A 122 0.51 -4.57 22.86
C LEU A 122 0.83 -3.79 24.15
N THR A 123 -0.18 -3.20 24.77
CA THR A 123 -0.03 -2.47 26.03
C THR A 123 0.42 -3.40 27.18
N ALA A 124 -0.18 -4.59 27.29
CA ALA A 124 0.17 -5.57 28.32
C ALA A 124 1.61 -6.09 28.18
N HIS A 125 2.14 -6.09 26.96
CA HIS A 125 3.52 -6.50 26.66
C HIS A 125 4.52 -5.33 26.59
N ASN A 126 4.10 -4.13 27.01
CA ASN A 126 4.92 -2.89 26.97
C ASN A 126 5.51 -2.59 25.59
N LEU A 127 4.79 -2.97 24.54
CA LEU A 127 5.17 -2.67 23.15
C LEU A 127 4.66 -1.31 22.72
N PRO A 128 5.46 -0.50 21.99
CA PRO A 128 5.05 0.84 21.59
C PRO A 128 3.88 0.75 20.62
N TYR A 129 2.76 1.30 21.00
CA TYR A 129 1.54 1.36 20.19
C TYR A 129 1.07 2.80 20.01
N ARG A 130 0.76 3.18 18.78
CA ARG A 130 0.09 4.43 18.47
C ARG A 130 -1.30 4.13 17.92
N ASP A 131 -2.31 4.55 18.63
CA ASP A 131 -3.67 4.43 18.14
C ASP A 131 -3.85 5.22 16.84
N SER A 132 -4.37 4.55 15.81
CA SER A 132 -4.67 5.16 14.51
C SER A 132 -6.09 5.73 14.43
N LYS A 133 -6.77 5.93 15.57
CA LYS A 133 -8.17 6.39 15.64
C LYS A 133 -8.42 7.75 14.99
N GLU A 134 -7.40 8.59 14.88
CA GLU A 134 -7.56 9.99 14.43
C GLU A 134 -7.73 10.17 12.92
N LYS A 135 -7.37 9.22 12.08
CA LYS A 135 -7.51 9.39 10.63
C LYS A 135 -8.95 9.21 10.18
N ALA A 136 -9.49 10.24 9.53
CA ALA A 136 -10.88 10.26 9.05
C ALA A 136 -11.15 9.28 7.90
N TYR A 137 -10.10 8.81 7.20
CA TYR A 137 -10.15 7.90 6.07
C TYR A 137 -8.83 7.14 5.94
N SER A 138 -8.82 6.08 5.12
CA SER A 138 -7.61 5.35 4.73
C SER A 138 -7.08 5.88 3.40
N THR A 139 -5.78 5.81 3.20
CA THR A 139 -5.13 6.26 1.97
C THR A 139 -4.15 5.20 1.51
N ASP A 140 -4.31 4.76 0.26
CA ASP A 140 -3.31 4.01 -0.50
C ASP A 140 -2.70 4.91 -1.56
N ALA A 141 -1.37 5.03 -1.56
CA ALA A 141 -0.68 5.92 -2.48
C ALA A 141 0.61 5.29 -3.00
N ASN A 142 0.90 5.57 -4.25
CA ASN A 142 2.19 5.33 -4.87
C ASN A 142 2.47 6.44 -5.90
N ILE A 143 3.61 6.39 -6.61
CA ILE A 143 3.96 7.42 -7.61
C ILE A 143 3.01 7.50 -8.81
N TRP A 144 2.10 6.52 -8.98
CA TRP A 144 1.15 6.46 -10.08
C TRP A 144 -0.25 6.94 -9.70
N GLY A 145 -0.55 7.03 -8.42
CA GLY A 145 -1.86 7.48 -7.97
C GLY A 145 -2.09 7.31 -6.47
N ALA A 146 -3.21 7.85 -6.02
CA ALA A 146 -3.70 7.72 -4.66
C ALA A 146 -5.18 7.38 -4.65
N THR A 147 -5.59 6.54 -3.70
CA THR A 147 -6.98 6.26 -3.38
C THR A 147 -7.25 6.58 -1.92
N HIS A 148 -8.43 7.10 -1.66
CA HIS A 148 -8.90 7.40 -0.32
C HIS A 148 -10.21 6.66 -0.09
N GLU A 149 -10.31 5.93 1.00
CA GLU A 149 -11.47 5.09 1.30
C GLU A 149 -11.71 4.91 2.80
N ALA A 150 -12.80 4.26 3.14
CA ALA A 150 -13.20 3.85 4.47
C ALA A 150 -13.61 4.97 5.44
N LYS A 151 -14.10 4.59 6.60
CA LYS A 151 -14.52 5.47 7.71
C LYS A 151 -15.55 6.51 7.26
N LYS A 152 -15.20 7.81 7.33
CA LYS A 152 -16.13 8.89 6.97
C LYS A 152 -16.54 8.86 5.50
N LEU A 153 -15.68 8.38 4.61
CA LEU A 153 -15.97 8.31 3.16
C LEU A 153 -17.01 7.24 2.81
N GLU A 154 -17.32 6.30 3.70
CA GLU A 154 -18.40 5.33 3.51
C GLU A 154 -19.79 5.94 3.70
N SER A 155 -19.86 7.13 4.31
CA SER A 155 -21.12 7.85 4.51
C SER A 155 -21.47 8.66 3.27
N LEU A 156 -22.66 8.43 2.71
CA LEU A 156 -23.18 9.19 1.56
C LEU A 156 -23.40 10.69 1.83
N HIS A 157 -23.36 11.10 3.08
CA HIS A 157 -23.49 12.50 3.49
C HIS A 157 -22.16 13.24 3.56
N VAL A 158 -21.03 12.55 3.39
CA VAL A 158 -19.70 13.15 3.45
C VAL A 158 -19.20 13.43 2.04
N SER A 159 -18.87 14.70 1.78
CA SER A 159 -18.26 15.11 0.51
C SER A 159 -16.82 14.63 0.40
N ILE A 160 -16.38 14.35 -0.83
CA ILE A 160 -14.99 14.08 -1.16
C ILE A 160 -14.05 15.24 -0.80
N GLU A 161 -14.57 16.45 -0.66
CA GLU A 161 -13.84 17.64 -0.21
C GLU A 161 -13.24 17.51 1.19
N SER A 162 -13.71 16.53 1.98
CA SER A 162 -13.11 16.19 3.28
C SER A 162 -11.72 15.53 3.15
N VAL A 163 -11.32 15.16 1.94
CA VAL A 163 -10.04 14.50 1.66
C VAL A 163 -8.99 15.55 1.30
N ASP A 164 -7.82 15.46 1.94
CA ASP A 164 -6.64 16.19 1.50
C ASP A 164 -5.98 15.43 0.34
N PRO A 165 -6.03 15.97 -0.89
CA PRO A 165 -5.39 15.33 -2.04
C PRO A 165 -3.87 15.37 -1.86
N ILE A 166 -3.24 14.21 -2.03
CA ILE A 166 -1.77 14.07 -1.96
C ILE A 166 -1.13 14.04 -3.34
N MET A 167 -1.95 13.94 -4.38
CA MET A 167 -1.55 14.01 -5.79
C MET A 167 -2.55 14.87 -6.56
N GLY A 168 -2.07 15.57 -7.58
CA GLY A 168 -2.88 16.45 -8.37
C GLY A 168 -2.98 17.87 -7.79
N VAL A 169 -3.89 18.64 -8.32
CA VAL A 169 -4.07 20.07 -8.03
C VAL A 169 -5.44 20.27 -7.39
N LYS A 170 -5.51 21.10 -6.38
CA LYS A 170 -6.77 21.61 -5.85
C LYS A 170 -7.35 22.59 -6.84
N PHE A 171 -8.21 22.13 -7.72
CA PHE A 171 -8.76 22.95 -8.82
C PHE A 171 -9.63 24.11 -8.38
N TRP A 172 -10.06 24.13 -7.10
CA TRP A 172 -10.76 25.26 -6.47
C TRP A 172 -9.84 26.34 -5.91
N ASP A 173 -8.51 26.10 -5.94
CA ASP A 173 -7.52 27.07 -5.51
C ASP A 173 -6.94 27.77 -6.76
N PRO A 174 -7.31 29.05 -7.02
CA PRO A 174 -6.88 29.77 -8.21
C PRO A 174 -5.36 30.08 -8.22
N ASP A 175 -4.72 30.01 -7.06
CA ASP A 175 -3.29 30.34 -6.92
C ASP A 175 -2.38 29.12 -7.08
N VAL A 176 -2.95 27.92 -7.24
CA VAL A 176 -2.16 26.69 -7.46
C VAL A 176 -1.53 26.71 -8.85
N LYS A 177 -0.22 26.76 -8.87
CA LYS A 177 0.57 26.61 -10.11
C LYS A 177 0.75 25.13 -10.44
N ILE A 178 0.44 24.77 -11.70
CA ILE A 178 0.62 23.40 -12.19
C ILE A 178 2.11 23.15 -12.39
N CYS A 179 2.68 22.28 -11.57
CA CYS A 179 4.12 21.96 -11.56
C CYS A 179 4.59 21.17 -12.81
N LEU A 180 3.67 20.63 -13.61
CA LEU A 180 3.99 19.86 -14.81
C LEU A 180 4.68 20.68 -15.91
N LEU A 181 4.45 21.99 -15.97
CA LEU A 181 5.14 22.89 -16.90
C LEU A 181 6.58 23.19 -16.46
N TYR A 182 6.86 23.10 -15.17
CA TYR A 182 8.20 23.35 -14.61
C TYR A 182 9.20 22.24 -14.91
N THR A 183 8.74 21.01 -15.00
CA THR A 183 9.61 19.85 -15.27
C THR A 183 9.94 19.72 -16.77
N SER A 184 9.09 20.22 -17.67
CA SER A 184 9.42 20.26 -19.11
C SER A 184 10.38 21.40 -19.44
N ASP A 185 10.21 22.58 -18.85
CA ASP A 185 11.11 23.73 -19.07
C ASP A 185 12.53 23.47 -18.52
N ALA A 186 12.64 22.78 -17.39
CA ALA A 186 13.95 22.43 -16.82
C ALA A 186 14.72 21.41 -17.65
N ALA A 187 14.04 20.57 -18.44
CA ALA A 187 14.69 19.61 -19.33
C ALA A 187 15.20 20.28 -20.62
N ASP A 188 14.53 21.35 -21.06
CA ASP A 188 14.89 22.09 -22.28
C ASP A 188 16.04 23.10 -22.05
N GLU A 189 16.29 23.51 -20.79
CA GLU A 189 17.39 24.43 -20.46
C GLU A 189 18.75 23.73 -20.29
N GLU A 190 18.80 22.43 -20.07
CA GLU A 190 20.08 21.68 -19.97
C GLU A 190 20.68 21.29 -21.33
N ASP A 191 19.94 21.41 -22.44
CA ASP A 191 20.40 21.06 -23.79
C ASP A 191 20.73 22.27 -24.67
N SER A 192 20.90 23.47 -24.11
CA SER A 192 21.21 24.69 -24.86
C SER A 192 22.61 25.29 -24.55
#